data_5dc668395164c70e06d5fbc1d1e206d8
#
_entry.id   5dc668395164c70e06d5fbc1d1e206d8
#
_cell.length_a   1.000
_cell.length_b   1.000
_cell.length_c   1.000
_cell.angle_alpha   90.00
_cell.angle_beta   90.00
_cell.angle_gamma   90.00
#
_symmetry.space_group_name_H-M   'P 1'
#
loop_
_entity.id
_entity.type
_entity.pdbx_description
1 polymer ?
#
loop_
_entity_poly.entity_id
_entity_poly.type
_entity_poly.pdbx_seq_one_letter_code
_entity_poly.pdbx_strand_id
1 'polypeptide(L)'
;MSIVNTGAVYFRIVAFSYIPMAVSNIFSSWLRCREHATIPFLASFGAVAVNTGLNYLLIFGKFGLPCMGIKGAAIATLISQLFNLVFIAVGFALCIRKDGDKPVWSLRFSKITVRDYLIMIMPILVSEFLWSLGQNVESAVYGHLGTSNLAAYTLTCPIQGLIVGALSGLSAAAGVMVGKRLGRKEYDEAYTESKKIMYAGLAGAVAVSALLILLAGVYTGLYRVDGSVKELGRYC
;
A
#
# COMPACT_ATOMS: atom_id res chain seq x y z
N MET A 1 13.75 27.90 7.47
CA MET A 1 14.11 26.47 7.74
C MET A 1 14.59 25.87 6.44
N SER A 2 15.73 25.17 6.43
CA SER A 2 16.17 24.50 5.20
C SER A 2 15.22 23.33 4.88
N ILE A 3 15.03 23.04 3.59
CA ILE A 3 14.20 21.92 3.09
C ILE A 3 14.58 20.60 3.79
N VAL A 4 15.88 20.41 4.01
CA VAL A 4 16.45 19.25 4.70
C VAL A 4 15.91 19.09 6.14
N ASN A 5 15.87 20.17 6.92
CA ASN A 5 15.38 20.12 8.30
C ASN A 5 13.87 19.82 8.35
N THR A 6 13.11 20.37 7.41
CA THR A 6 11.67 20.10 7.32
C THR A 6 11.40 18.64 6.94
N GLY A 7 12.17 18.10 5.98
CA GLY A 7 12.13 16.70 5.61
C GLY A 7 12.51 15.76 6.75
N ALA A 8 13.57 16.09 7.50
CA ALA A 8 14.02 15.28 8.64
C ALA A 8 12.94 15.16 9.74
N VAL A 9 12.24 16.27 10.02
CA VAL A 9 11.12 16.25 11.01
C VAL A 9 9.96 15.40 10.51
N TYR A 10 9.60 15.51 9.22
CA TYR A 10 8.58 14.66 8.60
C TYR A 10 8.92 13.18 8.73
N PHE A 11 10.12 12.78 8.30
CA PHE A 11 10.55 11.38 8.37
C PHE A 11 10.60 10.83 9.78
N ARG A 12 11.02 11.61 10.77
CA ARG A 12 11.00 11.18 12.18
C ARG A 12 9.59 10.84 12.66
N ILE A 13 8.60 11.67 12.34
CA ILE A 13 7.20 11.44 12.76
C ILE A 13 6.64 10.22 12.02
N VAL A 14 6.83 10.16 10.70
CA VAL A 14 6.31 9.07 9.86
C VAL A 14 6.97 7.74 10.21
N ALA A 15 8.24 7.72 10.65
CA ALA A 15 8.92 6.49 11.09
C ALA A 15 8.14 5.76 12.19
N PHE A 16 7.52 6.48 13.12
CA PHE A 16 6.67 5.86 14.14
C PHE A 16 5.39 5.25 13.59
N SER A 17 4.89 5.68 12.42
CA SER A 17 3.70 5.11 11.80
C SER A 17 3.93 3.73 11.17
N TYR A 18 5.19 3.35 10.92
CA TYR A 18 5.50 2.02 10.38
C TYR A 18 5.23 0.89 11.37
N ILE A 19 5.33 1.16 12.68
CA ILE A 19 5.05 0.15 13.72
C ILE A 19 3.57 -0.26 13.68
N PRO A 20 2.59 0.66 13.85
CA PRO A 20 1.17 0.31 13.75
C PRO A 20 0.81 -0.25 12.37
N MET A 21 1.43 0.23 11.29
CA MET A 21 1.22 -0.27 9.95
C MET A 21 1.66 -1.74 9.82
N ALA A 22 2.82 -2.13 10.32
CA ALA A 22 3.32 -3.50 10.28
C ALA A 22 2.39 -4.45 11.05
N VAL A 23 1.97 -4.08 12.25
CA VAL A 23 1.05 -4.88 13.07
C VAL A 23 -0.32 -5.00 12.39
N SER A 24 -0.84 -3.91 11.82
CA SER A 24 -2.10 -3.93 11.05
C SER A 24 -2.04 -4.88 9.86
N ASN A 25 -0.91 -4.93 9.15
CA ASN A 25 -0.74 -5.83 8.00
C ASN A 25 -0.77 -7.31 8.41
N ILE A 26 -0.20 -7.67 9.57
CA ILE A 26 -0.25 -9.04 10.10
C ILE A 26 -1.70 -9.44 10.40
N PHE A 27 -2.44 -8.63 11.15
CA PHE A 27 -3.85 -8.91 11.45
C PHE A 27 -4.74 -8.90 10.20
N SER A 28 -4.50 -8.00 9.26
CA SER A 28 -5.20 -7.94 7.97
C SER A 28 -4.99 -9.22 7.15
N SER A 29 -3.77 -9.73 7.12
CA SER A 29 -3.45 -10.97 6.40
C SER A 29 -4.14 -12.16 7.04
N TRP A 30 -4.15 -12.25 8.37
CA TRP A 30 -4.87 -13.30 9.10
C TRP A 30 -6.38 -13.24 8.82
N LEU A 31 -6.99 -12.05 8.90
CA LEU A 31 -8.42 -11.86 8.60
C LEU A 31 -8.77 -12.26 7.17
N ARG A 32 -7.92 -11.91 6.19
CA ARG A 32 -8.10 -12.32 4.79
C ARG A 32 -8.04 -13.83 4.60
N CYS A 33 -7.09 -14.50 5.27
CA CYS A 33 -7.00 -15.96 5.24
C CYS A 33 -8.23 -16.65 5.83
N ARG A 34 -8.94 -15.99 6.77
CA ARG A 34 -10.20 -16.45 7.38
C ARG A 34 -11.46 -15.99 6.62
N GLU A 35 -11.31 -15.42 5.44
CA GLU A 35 -12.42 -14.90 4.60
C GLU A 35 -13.14 -13.67 5.16
N HIS A 36 -12.58 -13.05 6.20
CA HIS A 36 -13.09 -11.80 6.77
C HIS A 36 -12.47 -10.56 6.12
N ALA A 37 -12.31 -10.56 4.79
CA ALA A 37 -11.65 -9.47 4.05
C ALA A 37 -12.37 -8.11 4.15
N THR A 38 -13.65 -8.10 4.50
CA THR A 38 -14.45 -6.88 4.67
C THR A 38 -13.90 -5.99 5.80
N ILE A 39 -13.36 -6.58 6.87
CA ILE A 39 -12.85 -5.81 8.02
C ILE A 39 -11.61 -5.00 7.64
N PRO A 40 -10.54 -5.58 7.05
CA PRO A 40 -9.40 -4.80 6.56
C PRO A 40 -9.79 -3.76 5.50
N PHE A 41 -10.78 -4.06 4.64
CA PHE A 41 -11.28 -3.10 3.66
C PHE A 41 -11.90 -1.88 4.33
N LEU A 42 -12.82 -2.06 5.27
CA LEU A 42 -13.45 -0.96 6.00
C LEU A 42 -12.45 -0.18 6.85
N ALA A 43 -11.49 -0.87 7.47
CA ALA A 43 -10.42 -0.24 8.24
C ALA A 43 -9.56 0.69 7.36
N SER A 44 -9.15 0.21 6.18
CA SER A 44 -8.35 0.99 5.24
C SER A 44 -9.14 2.17 4.69
N PHE A 45 -10.42 1.98 4.33
CA PHE A 45 -11.28 3.06 3.86
C PHE A 45 -11.47 4.13 4.94
N GLY A 46 -11.75 3.71 6.18
CA GLY A 46 -11.84 4.62 7.32
C GLY A 46 -10.53 5.37 7.60
N ALA A 47 -9.39 4.67 7.52
CA ALA A 47 -8.08 5.30 7.70
C ALA A 47 -7.78 6.36 6.64
N VAL A 48 -8.16 6.12 5.38
CA VAL A 48 -8.02 7.11 4.29
C VAL A 48 -8.91 8.32 4.55
N ALA A 49 -10.16 8.12 4.98
CA ALA A 49 -11.06 9.21 5.31
C ALA A 49 -10.54 10.06 6.48
N VAL A 50 -10.06 9.42 7.54
CA VAL A 50 -9.42 10.08 8.69
C VAL A 50 -8.17 10.83 8.26
N ASN A 51 -7.31 10.21 7.45
CA ASN A 51 -6.08 10.84 6.95
C ASN A 51 -6.39 12.10 6.13
N THR A 52 -7.34 12.00 5.19
CA THR A 52 -7.74 13.12 4.33
C THR A 52 -8.33 14.27 5.16
N GLY A 53 -9.22 13.95 6.10
CA GLY A 53 -9.82 14.94 6.99
C GLY A 53 -8.79 15.64 7.88
N LEU A 54 -7.90 14.87 8.50
CA LEU A 54 -6.84 15.43 9.34
C LEU A 54 -5.80 16.22 8.53
N ASN A 55 -5.47 15.79 7.31
CA ASN A 55 -4.62 16.56 6.40
C ASN A 55 -5.23 17.93 6.12
N TYR A 56 -6.52 17.96 5.78
CA TYR A 56 -7.21 19.23 5.54
C TYR A 56 -7.20 20.14 6.78
N LEU A 57 -7.44 19.59 7.96
CA LEU A 57 -7.46 20.35 9.20
C LEU A 57 -6.09 20.85 9.64
N LEU A 58 -5.09 19.97 9.64
CA LEU A 58 -3.76 20.28 10.22
C LEU A 58 -2.83 21.00 9.24
N ILE A 59 -2.97 20.76 7.94
CA ILE A 59 -2.15 21.46 6.95
C ILE A 59 -2.60 22.92 6.84
N PHE A 60 -3.93 23.14 6.74
CA PHE A 60 -4.50 24.46 6.51
C PHE A 60 -4.89 25.23 7.79
N GLY A 61 -4.79 24.59 8.95
CA GLY A 61 -5.11 25.23 10.22
C GLY A 61 -6.59 25.63 10.35
N LYS A 62 -7.52 24.77 9.89
CA LYS A 62 -8.96 25.04 9.99
C LYS A 62 -9.51 24.71 11.37
N PHE A 63 -10.69 25.25 11.72
CA PHE A 63 -11.38 25.04 13.00
C PHE A 63 -10.54 25.44 14.24
N GLY A 64 -9.69 26.46 14.15
CA GLY A 64 -8.89 26.95 15.28
C GLY A 64 -7.62 26.13 15.57
N LEU A 65 -7.31 25.15 14.74
CA LEU A 65 -6.07 24.40 14.84
C LEU A 65 -4.90 25.20 14.24
N PRO A 66 -3.67 25.05 14.77
CA PRO A 66 -2.50 25.71 14.20
C PRO A 66 -2.20 25.18 12.80
N CYS A 67 -1.82 26.07 11.87
CA CYS A 67 -1.35 25.69 10.55
C CYS A 67 0.02 25.02 10.66
N MET A 68 0.06 23.69 10.62
CA MET A 68 1.27 22.89 10.84
C MET A 68 1.99 22.50 9.52
N GLY A 69 1.35 22.73 8.36
CA GLY A 69 1.92 22.39 7.06
C GLY A 69 2.38 20.92 6.98
N ILE A 70 3.65 20.71 6.63
CA ILE A 70 4.23 19.34 6.45
C ILE A 70 4.24 18.52 7.74
N LYS A 71 4.42 19.15 8.90
CA LYS A 71 4.30 18.45 10.20
C LYS A 71 2.89 17.94 10.42
N GLY A 72 1.88 18.73 10.04
CA GLY A 72 0.47 18.34 10.12
C GLY A 72 0.18 17.10 9.29
N ALA A 73 0.73 17.00 8.08
CA ALA A 73 0.61 15.83 7.22
C ALA A 73 1.23 14.57 7.85
N ALA A 74 2.40 14.70 8.47
CA ALA A 74 3.05 13.58 9.17
C ALA A 74 2.24 13.07 10.36
N ILE A 75 1.67 13.99 11.16
CA ILE A 75 0.81 13.66 12.30
C ILE A 75 -0.50 13.02 11.82
N ALA A 76 -1.12 13.54 10.77
CA ALA A 76 -2.31 12.95 10.16
C ALA A 76 -2.07 11.50 9.72
N THR A 77 -0.90 11.23 9.13
CA THR A 77 -0.50 9.87 8.75
C THR A 77 -0.36 8.96 9.96
N LEU A 78 0.30 9.41 11.02
CA LEU A 78 0.47 8.62 12.24
C LEU A 78 -0.89 8.30 12.89
N ILE A 79 -1.78 9.29 13.03
CA ILE A 79 -3.11 9.10 13.62
C ILE A 79 -3.95 8.15 12.78
N SER A 80 -3.93 8.27 11.46
CA SER A 80 -4.69 7.38 10.56
C SER A 80 -4.20 5.93 10.62
N GLN A 81 -2.89 5.70 10.77
CA GLN A 81 -2.34 4.37 10.94
C GLN A 81 -2.69 3.77 12.31
N LEU A 82 -2.72 4.57 13.37
CA LEU A 82 -3.21 4.14 14.68
C LEU A 82 -4.70 3.79 14.63
N PHE A 83 -5.51 4.62 13.98
CA PHE A 83 -6.93 4.31 13.75
C PHE A 83 -7.11 2.98 13.01
N ASN A 84 -6.35 2.76 11.93
CA ASN A 84 -6.36 1.52 11.17
C ASN A 84 -6.03 0.30 12.06
N LEU A 85 -4.96 0.41 12.86
CA LEU A 85 -4.56 -0.63 13.80
C LEU A 85 -5.67 -0.96 14.80
N VAL A 86 -6.23 0.06 15.46
CA VAL A 86 -7.30 -0.13 16.45
C VAL A 86 -8.52 -0.79 15.82
N PHE A 87 -8.96 -0.32 14.65
CA PHE A 87 -10.11 -0.88 13.96
C PHE A 87 -9.89 -2.36 13.59
N ILE A 88 -8.73 -2.69 13.04
CA ILE A 88 -8.38 -4.07 12.68
C ILE A 88 -8.24 -4.95 13.90
N ALA A 89 -7.62 -4.46 14.98
CA ALA A 89 -7.46 -5.22 16.23
C ALA A 89 -8.82 -5.52 16.89
N VAL A 90 -9.74 -4.58 16.87
CA VAL A 90 -11.12 -4.81 17.33
C VAL A 90 -11.82 -5.84 16.47
N GLY A 91 -11.74 -5.70 15.13
CA GLY A 91 -12.31 -6.66 14.19
C GLY A 91 -11.74 -8.08 14.37
N PHE A 92 -10.43 -8.19 14.55
CA PHE A 92 -9.74 -9.44 14.87
C PHE A 92 -10.25 -10.07 16.17
N ALA A 93 -10.37 -9.27 17.25
CA ALA A 93 -10.86 -9.77 18.53
C ALA A 93 -12.32 -10.25 18.44
N LEU A 94 -13.17 -9.55 17.67
CA LEU A 94 -14.57 -9.95 17.45
C LEU A 94 -14.67 -11.25 16.64
N CYS A 95 -13.84 -11.43 15.60
CA CYS A 95 -13.81 -12.65 14.81
C CYS A 95 -13.39 -13.86 15.66
N ILE A 96 -12.32 -13.73 16.44
CA ILE A 96 -11.87 -14.81 17.34
C ILE A 96 -12.98 -15.23 18.31
N ARG A 97 -13.69 -14.26 18.89
CA ARG A 97 -14.80 -14.56 19.82
C ARG A 97 -15.96 -15.28 19.12
N LYS A 98 -16.27 -14.89 17.88
CA LYS A 98 -17.36 -15.46 17.09
C LYS A 98 -17.06 -16.89 16.62
N ASP A 99 -15.82 -17.12 16.19
CA ASP A 99 -15.38 -18.42 15.66
C ASP A 99 -15.07 -19.43 16.78
N GLY A 100 -15.10 -18.98 18.06
CA GLY A 100 -14.80 -19.84 19.20
C GLY A 100 -13.34 -20.25 19.30
N ASP A 101 -12.48 -19.66 18.48
CA ASP A 101 -11.05 -19.92 18.48
C ASP A 101 -10.39 -19.37 19.73
N LYS A 102 -9.58 -20.19 20.38
CA LYS A 102 -8.70 -19.68 21.44
C LYS A 102 -7.48 -19.05 20.78
N PRO A 103 -7.17 -17.78 21.03
CA PRO A 103 -5.97 -17.16 20.49
C PRO A 103 -4.75 -17.93 21.02
N VAL A 104 -4.06 -18.65 20.16
CA VAL A 104 -2.84 -19.35 20.53
C VAL A 104 -1.69 -18.32 20.48
N TRP A 105 -1.55 -17.55 21.55
CA TRP A 105 -0.41 -16.66 21.77
C TRP A 105 0.78 -17.49 22.25
N SER A 106 1.30 -18.36 21.39
CA SER A 106 2.53 -19.09 21.69
C SER A 106 3.72 -18.38 21.07
N LEU A 107 4.50 -17.72 21.89
CA LEU A 107 5.80 -17.17 21.48
C LEU A 107 6.92 -18.24 21.45
N ARG A 108 6.54 -19.51 21.53
CA ARG A 108 7.52 -20.61 21.42
C ARG A 108 7.81 -20.88 19.94
N PHE A 109 8.88 -20.35 19.46
CA PHE A 109 9.39 -20.63 18.13
C PHE A 109 10.36 -21.83 18.19
N SER A 110 10.07 -22.90 17.44
CA SER A 110 11.05 -23.95 17.18
C SER A 110 12.14 -23.40 16.25
N LYS A 111 13.39 -23.79 16.45
CA LYS A 111 14.50 -23.41 15.53
C LYS A 111 14.23 -23.88 14.10
N ILE A 112 13.59 -25.03 13.92
CA ILE A 112 13.20 -25.57 12.61
C ILE A 112 12.18 -24.63 11.95
N THR A 113 11.14 -24.22 12.66
CA THR A 113 10.09 -23.31 12.14
C THR A 113 10.67 -21.97 11.73
N VAL A 114 11.59 -21.39 12.50
CA VAL A 114 12.25 -20.12 12.17
C VAL A 114 13.11 -20.26 10.92
N ARG A 115 13.88 -21.35 10.81
CA ARG A 115 14.70 -21.61 9.62
C ARG A 115 13.84 -21.72 8.35
N ASP A 116 12.78 -22.53 8.40
CA ASP A 116 11.92 -22.74 7.24
C ASP A 116 11.22 -21.45 6.82
N TYR A 117 10.79 -20.63 7.80
CA TYR A 117 10.23 -19.31 7.56
C TYR A 117 11.26 -18.37 6.89
N LEU A 118 12.50 -18.33 7.37
CA LEU A 118 13.55 -17.49 6.78
C LEU A 118 13.89 -17.92 5.35
N ILE A 119 13.98 -19.22 5.08
CA ILE A 119 14.21 -19.73 3.72
C ILE A 119 13.09 -19.30 2.78
N MET A 120 11.83 -19.32 3.24
CA MET A 120 10.67 -18.95 2.43
C MET A 120 10.57 -17.46 2.20
N ILE A 121 10.92 -16.61 3.19
CA ILE A 121 10.75 -15.16 3.09
C ILE A 121 11.93 -14.44 2.42
N MET A 122 13.16 -15.03 2.47
CA MET A 122 14.36 -14.38 1.92
C MET A 122 14.26 -14.03 0.43
N PRO A 123 13.76 -14.91 -0.47
CA PRO A 123 13.60 -14.55 -1.88
C PRO A 123 12.62 -13.39 -2.07
N ILE A 124 11.56 -13.33 -1.27
CA ILE A 124 10.56 -12.25 -1.32
C ILE A 124 11.20 -10.93 -0.87
N LEU A 125 11.94 -10.94 0.25
CA LEU A 125 12.65 -9.76 0.75
C LEU A 125 13.66 -9.22 -0.27
N VAL A 126 14.41 -10.11 -0.92
CA VAL A 126 15.38 -9.72 -1.96
C VAL A 126 14.65 -9.08 -3.16
N SER A 127 13.54 -9.66 -3.60
CA SER A 127 12.75 -9.10 -4.70
C SER A 127 12.19 -7.72 -4.37
N GLU A 128 11.61 -7.55 -3.17
CA GLU A 128 11.07 -6.26 -2.72
C GLU A 128 12.17 -5.21 -2.55
N PHE A 129 13.34 -5.63 -2.03
CA PHE A 129 14.50 -4.74 -1.91
C PHE A 129 14.99 -4.27 -3.28
N LEU A 130 15.15 -5.18 -4.24
CA LEU A 130 15.59 -4.84 -5.59
C LEU A 130 14.58 -3.95 -6.30
N TRP A 131 13.28 -4.22 -6.15
CA TRP A 131 12.23 -3.37 -6.68
C TRP A 131 12.28 -1.96 -6.09
N SER A 132 12.39 -1.85 -4.77
CA SER A 132 12.53 -0.55 -4.08
C SER A 132 13.79 0.20 -4.50
N LEU A 133 14.92 -0.52 -4.66
CA LEU A 133 16.16 0.06 -5.14
C LEU A 133 15.99 0.62 -6.56
N GLY A 134 15.33 -0.14 -7.45
CA GLY A 134 15.02 0.29 -8.80
C GLY A 134 14.23 1.61 -8.83
N GLN A 135 13.18 1.73 -8.03
CA GLN A 135 12.38 2.95 -7.90
C GLN A 135 13.20 4.16 -7.42
N ASN A 136 14.11 3.94 -6.48
CA ASN A 136 15.00 5.02 -6.00
C ASN A 136 16.01 5.45 -7.08
N VAL A 137 16.59 4.51 -7.83
CA VAL A 137 17.49 4.79 -8.94
C VAL A 137 16.75 5.56 -10.04
N GLU A 138 15.55 5.12 -10.40
CA GLU A 138 14.70 5.79 -11.38
C GLU A 138 14.43 7.25 -10.97
N SER A 139 14.00 7.48 -9.75
CA SER A 139 13.77 8.84 -9.23
C SER A 139 15.05 9.69 -9.24
N ALA A 140 16.20 9.11 -8.94
CA ALA A 140 17.49 9.81 -8.99
C ALA A 140 17.87 10.18 -10.41
N VAL A 141 17.66 9.32 -11.38
CA VAL A 141 17.91 9.59 -12.82
C VAL A 141 17.05 10.77 -13.30
N TYR A 142 15.74 10.73 -13.02
CA TYR A 142 14.87 11.85 -13.38
C TYR A 142 15.27 13.15 -12.69
N GLY A 143 15.75 13.08 -11.44
CA GLY A 143 16.29 14.24 -10.72
C GLY A 143 17.51 14.87 -11.41
N HIS A 144 18.39 14.07 -12.00
CA HIS A 144 19.56 14.54 -12.76
C HIS A 144 19.20 15.10 -14.14
N LEU A 145 18.11 14.62 -14.76
CA LEU A 145 17.64 15.13 -16.05
C LEU A 145 16.97 16.50 -15.98
N GLY A 146 16.79 17.03 -14.77
CA GLY A 146 16.27 18.38 -14.53
C GLY A 146 14.88 18.39 -13.89
N THR A 147 14.54 19.56 -13.37
CA THR A 147 13.30 19.76 -12.57
C THR A 147 12.02 19.51 -13.36
N SER A 148 11.99 19.82 -14.66
CA SER A 148 10.81 19.59 -15.51
C SER A 148 10.54 18.09 -15.73
N ASN A 149 11.59 17.29 -15.94
CA ASN A 149 11.47 15.86 -16.10
C ASN A 149 11.05 15.18 -14.79
N LEU A 150 11.62 15.58 -13.66
CA LEU A 150 11.22 15.11 -12.35
C LEU A 150 9.77 15.49 -12.05
N ALA A 151 9.32 16.69 -12.39
CA ALA A 151 7.93 17.10 -12.22
C ALA A 151 6.97 16.24 -13.09
N ALA A 152 7.32 15.97 -14.35
CA ALA A 152 6.54 15.09 -15.21
C ALA A 152 6.45 13.66 -14.65
N TYR A 153 7.56 13.10 -14.19
CA TYR A 153 7.58 11.78 -13.54
C TYR A 153 6.68 11.76 -12.29
N THR A 154 6.76 12.75 -11.42
CA THR A 154 5.93 12.82 -10.21
C THR A 154 4.43 12.95 -10.49
N LEU A 155 4.03 13.46 -11.66
CA LEU A 155 2.62 13.48 -12.09
C LEU A 155 2.11 12.06 -12.39
N THR A 156 2.95 11.13 -12.79
CA THR A 156 2.56 9.75 -13.10
C THR A 156 2.49 8.87 -11.87
N CYS A 157 3.22 9.20 -10.79
CA CYS A 157 3.29 8.39 -9.56
C CYS A 157 1.92 8.04 -8.94
N PRO A 158 0.93 8.94 -8.83
CA PRO A 158 -0.39 8.59 -8.27
C PRO A 158 -1.13 7.54 -9.11
N ILE A 159 -1.05 7.62 -10.44
CA ILE A 159 -1.66 6.62 -11.34
C ILE A 159 -0.95 5.28 -11.18
N GLN A 160 0.38 5.28 -11.23
CA GLN A 160 1.18 4.09 -11.01
C GLN A 160 0.84 3.43 -9.67
N GLY A 161 0.70 4.22 -8.60
CA GLY A 161 0.29 3.74 -7.28
C GLY A 161 -1.09 3.08 -7.28
N LEU A 162 -2.07 3.63 -8.00
CA LEU A 162 -3.41 3.03 -8.13
C LEU A 162 -3.36 1.69 -8.87
N ILE A 163 -2.61 1.60 -9.98
CA ILE A 163 -2.47 0.36 -10.75
C ILE A 163 -1.78 -0.72 -9.94
N VAL A 164 -0.62 -0.39 -9.36
CA VAL A 164 0.15 -1.31 -8.52
C VAL A 164 -0.69 -1.76 -7.32
N GLY A 165 -1.44 -0.84 -6.69
CA GLY A 165 -2.35 -1.16 -5.60
C GLY A 165 -3.46 -2.14 -5.99
N ALA A 166 -4.09 -1.95 -7.15
CA ALA A 166 -5.12 -2.85 -7.67
C ALA A 166 -4.56 -4.25 -7.98
N LEU A 167 -3.41 -4.31 -8.65
CA LEU A 167 -2.74 -5.57 -8.97
C LEU A 167 -2.23 -6.30 -7.72
N SER A 168 -1.72 -5.57 -6.73
CA SER A 168 -1.32 -6.13 -5.43
C SER A 168 -2.50 -6.73 -4.68
N GLY A 169 -3.68 -6.10 -4.75
CA GLY A 169 -4.91 -6.65 -4.19
C GLY A 169 -5.30 -7.98 -4.84
N LEU A 170 -5.23 -8.06 -6.17
CA LEU A 170 -5.49 -9.29 -6.91
C LEU A 170 -4.47 -10.39 -6.58
N SER A 171 -3.19 -10.04 -6.50
CA SER A 171 -2.10 -10.94 -6.11
C SER A 171 -2.31 -11.49 -4.69
N ALA A 172 -2.70 -10.64 -3.74
CA ALA A 172 -3.00 -11.06 -2.37
C ALA A 172 -4.19 -12.04 -2.31
N ALA A 173 -5.26 -11.77 -3.08
CA ALA A 173 -6.41 -12.67 -3.18
C ALA A 173 -6.01 -14.01 -3.79
N ALA A 174 -5.23 -14.00 -4.88
CA ALA A 174 -4.69 -15.19 -5.51
C ALA A 174 -3.88 -16.05 -4.54
N GLY A 175 -2.98 -15.42 -3.78
CA GLY A 175 -2.16 -16.10 -2.77
C GLY A 175 -3.00 -16.82 -1.71
N VAL A 176 -4.08 -16.18 -1.23
CA VAL A 176 -5.00 -16.80 -0.25
C VAL A 176 -5.78 -17.96 -0.87
N MET A 177 -6.36 -17.78 -2.06
CA MET A 177 -7.19 -18.80 -2.72
C MET A 177 -6.37 -20.02 -3.10
N VAL A 178 -5.27 -19.83 -3.82
CA VAL A 178 -4.39 -20.92 -4.25
C VAL A 178 -3.72 -21.59 -3.06
N GLY A 179 -3.26 -20.81 -2.07
CA GLY A 179 -2.65 -21.34 -0.85
C GLY A 179 -3.60 -22.25 -0.04
N LYS A 180 -4.89 -21.92 0.05
CA LYS A 180 -5.90 -22.77 0.70
C LYS A 180 -6.08 -24.09 -0.02
N ARG A 181 -6.15 -24.10 -1.36
CA ARG A 181 -6.27 -25.33 -2.16
C ARG A 181 -5.04 -26.21 -2.01
N LEU A 182 -3.85 -25.61 -2.08
CA LEU A 182 -2.60 -26.35 -1.85
C LEU A 182 -2.53 -26.95 -0.45
N GLY A 183 -2.98 -26.24 0.58
CA GLY A 183 -3.07 -26.74 1.95
C GLY A 183 -4.02 -27.92 2.11
N ARG A 184 -5.07 -28.03 1.26
CA ARG A 184 -6.00 -29.15 1.18
C ARG A 184 -5.49 -30.26 0.27
N LYS A 185 -4.32 -30.12 -0.37
CA LYS A 185 -3.76 -31.04 -1.37
C LYS A 185 -4.61 -31.18 -2.64
N GLU A 186 -5.44 -30.20 -2.95
CA GLU A 186 -6.30 -30.11 -4.14
C GLU A 186 -5.50 -29.46 -5.29
N TYR A 187 -4.47 -30.14 -5.81
CA TYR A 187 -3.49 -29.57 -6.74
C TYR A 187 -4.10 -29.17 -8.10
N ASP A 188 -5.01 -29.96 -8.64
CA ASP A 188 -5.65 -29.71 -9.94
C ASP A 188 -6.59 -28.51 -9.87
N GLU A 189 -7.30 -28.35 -8.76
CA GLU A 189 -8.14 -27.18 -8.52
C GLU A 189 -7.31 -25.93 -8.29
N ALA A 190 -6.21 -26.02 -7.52
CA ALA A 190 -5.27 -24.92 -7.32
C ALA A 190 -4.69 -24.43 -8.64
N TYR A 191 -4.31 -25.34 -9.54
CA TYR A 191 -3.81 -25.02 -10.87
C TYR A 191 -4.87 -24.35 -11.75
N THR A 192 -6.10 -24.87 -11.72
CA THR A 192 -7.21 -24.29 -12.50
C THR A 192 -7.59 -22.91 -12.00
N GLU A 193 -7.65 -22.69 -10.69
CA GLU A 193 -7.91 -21.37 -10.09
C GLU A 193 -6.79 -20.38 -10.40
N SER A 194 -5.52 -20.80 -10.30
CA SER A 194 -4.39 -19.93 -10.64
C SER A 194 -4.43 -19.44 -12.09
N LYS A 195 -4.78 -20.33 -13.03
CA LYS A 195 -4.98 -19.94 -14.44
C LYS A 195 -6.11 -18.92 -14.61
N LYS A 196 -7.26 -19.14 -13.98
CA LYS A 196 -8.40 -18.21 -14.07
C LYS A 196 -8.00 -16.82 -13.55
N ILE A 197 -7.31 -16.76 -12.41
CA ILE A 197 -6.86 -15.49 -11.81
C ILE A 197 -5.81 -14.81 -12.71
N MET A 198 -4.90 -15.57 -13.30
CA MET A 198 -3.91 -15.05 -14.24
C MET A 198 -4.57 -14.42 -15.48
N TYR A 199 -5.55 -15.10 -16.10
CA TYR A 199 -6.27 -14.54 -17.23
C TYR A 199 -7.11 -13.32 -16.86
N ALA A 200 -7.78 -13.35 -15.68
CA ALA A 200 -8.51 -12.20 -15.18
C ALA A 200 -7.57 -11.00 -14.91
N GLY A 201 -6.40 -11.26 -14.34
CA GLY A 201 -5.38 -10.26 -14.10
C GLY A 201 -4.85 -9.64 -15.39
N LEU A 202 -4.57 -10.47 -16.41
CA LEU A 202 -4.14 -10.01 -17.72
C LEU A 202 -5.21 -9.14 -18.40
N ALA A 203 -6.45 -9.61 -18.41
CA ALA A 203 -7.57 -8.87 -18.99
C ALA A 203 -7.79 -7.53 -18.24
N GLY A 204 -7.71 -7.54 -16.90
CA GLY A 204 -7.79 -6.34 -16.08
C GLY A 204 -6.66 -5.36 -16.37
N ALA A 205 -5.42 -5.84 -16.50
CA ALA A 205 -4.25 -5.02 -16.82
C ALA A 205 -4.41 -4.35 -18.20
N VAL A 206 -4.83 -5.10 -19.21
CA VAL A 206 -5.10 -4.56 -20.56
C VAL A 206 -6.21 -3.51 -20.53
N ALA A 207 -7.31 -3.78 -19.82
CA ALA A 207 -8.43 -2.85 -19.71
C ALA A 207 -8.02 -1.53 -19.00
N VAL A 208 -7.27 -1.63 -17.91
CA VAL A 208 -6.77 -0.45 -17.18
C VAL A 208 -5.77 0.33 -18.04
N SER A 209 -4.85 -0.33 -18.73
CA SER A 209 -3.89 0.32 -19.62
C SER A 209 -4.59 1.06 -20.76
N ALA A 210 -5.58 0.42 -21.41
CA ALA A 210 -6.37 1.07 -22.46
C ALA A 210 -7.13 2.31 -21.92
N LEU A 211 -7.75 2.20 -20.73
CA LEU A 211 -8.43 3.32 -20.09
C LEU A 211 -7.49 4.48 -19.81
N LEU A 212 -6.27 4.19 -19.31
CA LEU A 212 -5.28 5.22 -19.02
C LEU A 212 -4.79 5.93 -20.26
N ILE A 213 -4.54 5.20 -21.36
CA ILE A 213 -4.16 5.81 -22.64
C ILE A 213 -5.27 6.77 -23.11
N LEU A 214 -6.53 6.36 -23.01
CA LEU A 214 -7.67 7.20 -23.39
C LEU A 214 -7.81 8.43 -22.50
N LEU A 215 -7.54 8.31 -21.21
CA LEU A 215 -7.71 9.38 -20.22
C LEU A 215 -6.45 10.21 -20.00
N ALA A 216 -5.31 9.86 -20.56
CA ALA A 216 -4.02 10.53 -20.34
C ALA A 216 -4.09 12.04 -20.58
N GLY A 217 -4.77 12.47 -21.66
CA GLY A 217 -4.94 13.88 -21.98
C GLY A 217 -5.83 14.64 -20.97
N VAL A 218 -6.86 13.98 -20.44
CA VAL A 218 -7.75 14.57 -19.43
C VAL A 218 -7.02 14.67 -18.09
N TYR A 219 -6.31 13.62 -17.71
CA TYR A 219 -5.56 13.57 -16.46
C TYR A 219 -4.47 14.65 -16.40
N THR A 220 -3.63 14.76 -17.42
CA THR A 220 -2.58 15.79 -17.49
C THR A 220 -3.15 17.20 -17.54
N GLY A 221 -4.37 17.37 -18.07
CA GLY A 221 -5.11 18.63 -18.10
C GLY A 221 -5.54 19.14 -16.72
N LEU A 222 -5.75 18.24 -15.74
CA LEU A 222 -6.18 18.61 -14.38
C LEU A 222 -5.09 19.30 -13.57
N TYR A 223 -3.81 19.13 -13.93
CA TYR A 223 -2.70 19.76 -13.23
C TYR A 223 -2.37 21.13 -13.81
N ARG A 224 -2.15 22.11 -12.92
CA ARG A 224 -1.69 23.47 -13.27
C ARG A 224 -0.17 23.47 -13.32
N VAL A 225 0.40 22.95 -14.40
CA VAL A 225 1.84 22.92 -14.67
C VAL A 225 2.11 23.50 -16.05
N ASP A 226 3.36 23.87 -16.31
CA ASP A 226 3.79 24.43 -17.60
C ASP A 226 3.50 23.46 -18.75
N GLY A 227 3.24 24.02 -19.95
CA GLY A 227 2.90 23.25 -21.14
C GLY A 227 3.91 22.15 -21.47
N SER A 228 5.21 22.43 -21.30
CA SER A 228 6.30 21.48 -21.50
C SER A 228 6.25 20.28 -20.55
N VAL A 229 5.87 20.49 -19.28
CA VAL A 229 5.72 19.41 -18.28
C VAL A 229 4.49 18.56 -18.59
N LYS A 230 3.40 19.18 -19.08
CA LYS A 230 2.19 18.45 -19.50
C LYS A 230 2.47 17.52 -20.68
N GLU A 231 3.24 18.02 -21.66
CA GLU A 231 3.60 17.26 -22.84
C GLU A 231 4.50 16.07 -22.47
N LEU A 232 5.54 16.30 -21.66
CA LEU A 232 6.39 15.22 -21.14
C LEU A 232 5.60 14.19 -20.33
N GLY A 233 4.71 14.63 -19.43
CA GLY A 233 3.89 13.72 -18.63
C GLY A 233 2.85 12.91 -19.41
N ARG A 234 2.58 13.28 -20.67
CA ARG A 234 1.70 12.51 -21.58
C ARG A 234 2.42 11.33 -22.24
N TYR A 235 3.75 11.40 -22.34
CA TYR A 235 4.59 10.36 -22.95
C TYR A 235 5.28 9.46 -21.91
N CYS A 236 5.29 9.84 -20.62
CA CYS A 236 5.70 8.95 -19.51
C CYS A 236 4.59 7.99 -19.11
#